data_58f7ee0fa5f327386ce1086a71c75ecc
#
_entry.id   58f7ee0fa5f327386ce1086a71c75ecc
#
_cell.length_a   1.000
_cell.length_b   1.000
_cell.length_c   1.000
_cell.angle_alpha   90.00
_cell.angle_beta   90.00
_cell.angle_gamma   90.00
#
_symmetry.space_group_name_H-M   'P 1'
#
loop_
_entity.id
_entity.type
_entity.pdbx_description
1 polymer ?
#
loop_
_entity_poly.entity_id
_entity_poly.type
_entity_poly.pdbx_seq_one_letter_code
_entity_poly.pdbx_strand_id
1 'polypeptide(L)'
;MQYIKRDLERVVLQASEEYPAVIITGSRQIGKTTMLQKLMKGTTRNYVTLDDLTERALAQNDPEMFLQLHKPPILIDEVQYAPQLFTYIKIHADRNQRPGDFWMTGSQSFKLMKLAGESLVGRACILHMCTMSQNELYGNGENLPFTLNQDALQMRIAARTPADTPAIY
;
A
#
# COMPACT_ATOMS: atom_id res chain seq x y z
N MET A 1 1.83 -16.36 13.95
CA MET A 1 2.91 -15.40 13.65
C MET A 1 2.44 -14.02 14.13
N GLN A 2 3.23 -13.32 14.95
CA GLN A 2 2.87 -11.98 15.43
C GLN A 2 3.09 -10.97 14.30
N TYR A 3 2.13 -10.08 14.08
CA TYR A 3 2.26 -9.01 13.09
C TYR A 3 3.26 -7.95 13.58
N ILE A 4 4.21 -7.59 12.74
CA ILE A 4 5.15 -6.50 12.99
C ILE A 4 4.62 -5.25 12.29
N LYS A 5 4.41 -4.17 13.06
CA LYS A 5 3.95 -2.89 12.55
C LYS A 5 4.97 -2.33 11.55
N ARG A 6 4.47 -1.83 10.41
CA ARG A 6 5.32 -1.27 9.36
C ARG A 6 5.34 0.27 9.43
N ASP A 7 6.50 0.87 9.24
CA ASP A 7 6.63 2.33 9.19
C ASP A 7 5.77 2.96 8.09
N LEU A 8 5.58 2.20 7.00
CA LEU A 8 4.77 2.61 5.85
C LEU A 8 3.28 2.77 6.17
N GLU A 9 2.76 2.14 7.23
CA GLU A 9 1.32 2.19 7.58
C GLU A 9 0.81 3.63 7.74
N ARG A 10 1.56 4.47 8.45
CA ARG A 10 1.21 5.88 8.64
C ARG A 10 1.14 6.64 7.32
N VAL A 11 2.10 6.40 6.44
CA VAL A 11 2.16 7.06 5.13
C VAL A 11 1.00 6.61 4.24
N VAL A 12 0.61 5.33 4.30
CA VAL A 12 -0.58 4.81 3.59
C VAL A 12 -1.85 5.50 4.06
N LEU A 13 -2.04 5.63 5.38
CA LEU A 13 -3.22 6.29 5.93
C LEU A 13 -3.27 7.77 5.52
N GLN A 14 -2.16 8.49 5.65
CA GLN A 14 -2.08 9.89 5.23
C GLN A 14 -2.36 10.03 3.72
N ALA A 15 -1.71 9.23 2.88
CA ALA A 15 -1.96 9.25 1.43
C ALA A 15 -3.42 8.93 1.09
N SER A 16 -4.06 8.08 1.90
CA SER A 16 -5.47 7.71 1.72
C SER A 16 -6.46 8.84 2.07
N GLU A 17 -6.03 9.85 2.82
CA GLU A 17 -6.81 11.07 3.10
C GLU A 17 -6.68 12.10 1.99
N GLU A 18 -5.62 12.01 1.17
CA GLU A 18 -5.31 13.02 0.14
C GLU A 18 -5.62 12.53 -1.28
N TYR A 19 -5.42 11.25 -1.56
CA TYR A 19 -5.53 10.68 -2.91
C TYR A 19 -6.68 9.70 -3.05
N PRO A 20 -7.44 9.73 -4.16
CA PRO A 20 -8.46 8.72 -4.45
C PRO A 20 -7.91 7.29 -4.50
N ALA A 21 -6.66 7.11 -4.92
CA ALA A 21 -6.02 5.82 -5.02
C ALA A 21 -4.65 5.79 -4.33
N VAL A 22 -4.35 4.70 -3.63
CA VAL A 22 -3.04 4.42 -3.06
C VAL A 22 -2.55 3.07 -3.58
N ILE A 23 -1.36 3.04 -4.18
CA ILE A 23 -0.77 1.84 -4.78
C ILE A 23 0.49 1.46 -3.99
N ILE A 24 0.51 0.24 -3.45
CA ILE A 24 1.68 -0.30 -2.76
C ILE A 24 2.41 -1.26 -3.68
N THR A 25 3.62 -0.88 -4.09
CA THR A 25 4.50 -1.72 -4.90
C THR A 25 5.62 -2.33 -4.05
N GLY A 26 6.31 -3.31 -4.58
CA GLY A 26 7.47 -3.93 -3.92
C GLY A 26 7.56 -5.43 -4.17
N SER A 27 8.63 -6.06 -3.73
CA SER A 27 8.90 -7.49 -3.95
C SER A 27 7.76 -8.39 -3.46
N ARG A 28 7.71 -9.61 -3.98
CA ARG A 28 6.77 -10.63 -3.48
C ARG A 28 7.08 -10.97 -2.03
N GLN A 29 6.03 -11.35 -1.28
CA GLN A 29 6.12 -11.89 0.09
C GLN A 29 6.71 -10.94 1.16
N ILE A 30 6.80 -9.63 0.91
CA ILE A 30 7.25 -8.65 1.91
C ILE A 30 6.12 -8.14 2.82
N GLY A 31 4.89 -8.64 2.65
CA GLY A 31 3.77 -8.32 3.53
C GLY A 31 2.88 -7.15 3.08
N LYS A 32 2.90 -6.74 1.80
CA LYS A 32 2.04 -5.65 1.28
C LYS A 32 0.57 -5.86 1.60
N THR A 33 0.03 -6.98 1.15
CA THR A 33 -1.38 -7.35 1.35
C THR A 33 -1.71 -7.51 2.82
N THR A 34 -0.83 -8.16 3.59
CA THR A 34 -0.99 -8.34 5.05
C THR A 34 -1.10 -7.00 5.78
N MET A 35 -0.24 -6.03 5.43
CA MET A 35 -0.27 -4.69 6.00
C MET A 35 -1.60 -3.99 5.70
N LEU A 36 -2.02 -3.97 4.43
CA LEU A 36 -3.27 -3.31 4.03
C LEU A 36 -4.50 -3.99 4.63
N GLN A 37 -4.54 -5.33 4.68
CA GLN A 37 -5.59 -6.09 5.35
C GLN A 37 -5.64 -5.80 6.86
N LYS A 38 -4.48 -5.53 7.49
CA LYS A 38 -4.45 -5.11 8.89
C LYS A 38 -5.03 -3.72 9.06
N LEU A 39 -4.69 -2.77 8.19
CA LEU A 39 -5.18 -1.39 8.23
C LEU A 39 -6.68 -1.29 7.93
N MET A 40 -7.21 -2.13 7.06
CA MET A 40 -8.65 -2.11 6.74
C MET A 40 -9.55 -2.71 7.82
N LYS A 41 -9.01 -3.40 8.83
CA LYS A 41 -9.81 -3.98 9.91
C LYS A 41 -10.63 -2.90 10.64
N GLY A 42 -11.93 -3.15 10.75
CA GLY A 42 -12.86 -2.19 11.36
C GLY A 42 -13.36 -1.09 10.42
N THR A 43 -12.97 -1.12 9.14
CA THR A 43 -13.49 -0.25 8.08
C THR A 43 -14.52 -0.98 7.22
N THR A 44 -15.21 -0.24 6.37
CA THR A 44 -16.16 -0.79 5.38
C THR A 44 -15.49 -1.20 4.06
N ARG A 45 -14.16 -1.17 3.99
CA ARG A 45 -13.39 -1.46 2.78
C ARG A 45 -13.54 -2.93 2.38
N ASN A 46 -13.94 -3.16 1.13
CA ASN A 46 -13.98 -4.48 0.53
C ASN A 46 -12.56 -4.97 0.17
N TYR A 47 -12.40 -6.28 0.03
CA TYR A 47 -11.16 -6.90 -0.41
C TYR A 47 -11.43 -7.86 -1.57
N VAL A 48 -10.62 -7.76 -2.62
CA VAL A 48 -10.61 -8.70 -3.74
C VAL A 48 -9.17 -8.94 -4.18
N THR A 49 -8.86 -10.17 -4.56
CA THR A 49 -7.55 -10.52 -5.11
C THR A 49 -7.67 -10.99 -6.56
N LEU A 50 -6.82 -10.46 -7.41
CA LEU A 50 -6.73 -10.91 -8.80
C LEU A 50 -5.83 -12.16 -8.98
N ASP A 51 -5.42 -12.79 -7.87
CA ASP A 51 -4.93 -14.17 -7.88
C ASP A 51 -6.07 -15.16 -8.11
N ASP A 52 -7.30 -14.81 -7.71
CA ASP A 52 -8.52 -15.55 -8.12
C ASP A 52 -8.74 -15.37 -9.63
N LEU A 53 -8.83 -16.50 -10.34
CA LEU A 53 -8.95 -16.51 -11.81
C LEU A 53 -10.29 -15.97 -12.29
N THR A 54 -11.36 -16.14 -11.51
CA THR A 54 -12.70 -15.65 -11.86
C THR A 54 -12.73 -14.12 -11.75
N GLU A 55 -12.24 -13.59 -10.62
CA GLU A 55 -12.16 -12.16 -10.38
C GLU A 55 -11.20 -11.48 -11.39
N ARG A 56 -10.09 -12.13 -11.70
CA ARG A 56 -9.15 -11.67 -12.73
C ARG A 56 -9.80 -11.61 -14.10
N ALA A 57 -10.51 -12.67 -14.51
CA ALA A 57 -11.19 -12.73 -15.80
C ALA A 57 -12.26 -11.63 -15.91
N LEU A 58 -13.04 -11.40 -14.86
CA LEU A 58 -14.00 -10.32 -14.80
C LEU A 58 -13.33 -8.96 -14.92
N ALA A 59 -12.28 -8.69 -14.12
CA ALA A 59 -11.54 -7.44 -14.13
C ALA A 59 -10.87 -7.14 -15.48
N GLN A 60 -10.49 -8.18 -16.24
CA GLN A 60 -9.88 -8.05 -17.57
C GLN A 60 -10.91 -7.83 -18.68
N ASN A 61 -12.01 -8.56 -18.65
CA ASN A 61 -12.99 -8.58 -19.72
C ASN A 61 -14.08 -7.52 -19.57
N ASP A 62 -14.48 -7.25 -18.32
CA ASP A 62 -15.50 -6.24 -17.98
C ASP A 62 -15.12 -5.48 -16.70
N PRO A 63 -14.16 -4.54 -16.79
CA PRO A 63 -13.73 -3.72 -15.67
C PRO A 63 -14.84 -2.87 -15.05
N GLU A 64 -15.84 -2.48 -15.83
CA GLU A 64 -16.97 -1.70 -15.33
C GLU A 64 -17.86 -2.54 -14.42
N MET A 65 -18.24 -3.74 -14.87
CA MET A 65 -19.01 -4.71 -14.07
C MET A 65 -18.21 -5.09 -12.81
N PHE A 66 -16.90 -5.30 -12.92
CA PHE A 66 -16.04 -5.58 -11.76
C PHE A 66 -16.18 -4.50 -10.69
N LEU A 67 -16.10 -3.21 -11.05
CA LEU A 67 -16.23 -2.10 -10.10
C LEU A 67 -17.68 -1.88 -9.62
N GLN A 68 -18.68 -2.34 -10.36
CA GLN A 68 -20.07 -2.31 -9.88
C GLN A 68 -20.32 -3.38 -8.82
N LEU A 69 -19.74 -4.57 -8.95
CA LEU A 69 -19.82 -5.66 -7.97
C LEU A 69 -18.95 -5.37 -6.73
N HIS A 70 -17.75 -4.84 -6.95
CA HIS A 70 -16.78 -4.54 -5.90
C HIS A 70 -16.69 -3.04 -5.65
N LYS A 71 -17.73 -2.48 -5.06
CA LYS A 71 -17.84 -1.02 -4.82
C LYS A 71 -16.75 -0.50 -3.89
N PRO A 72 -16.18 0.68 -4.18
CA PRO A 72 -15.29 1.38 -3.23
C PRO A 72 -16.02 1.75 -1.92
N PRO A 73 -15.27 1.86 -0.80
CA PRO A 73 -13.82 1.71 -0.72
C PRO A 73 -13.37 0.24 -0.84
N ILE A 74 -12.32 0.00 -1.63
CA ILE A 74 -11.87 -1.35 -1.96
C ILE A 74 -10.34 -1.50 -1.90
N LEU A 75 -9.87 -2.68 -1.51
CA LEU A 75 -8.49 -3.15 -1.68
C LEU A 75 -8.44 -4.19 -2.80
N ILE A 76 -7.76 -3.87 -3.89
CA ILE A 76 -7.51 -4.76 -5.02
C ILE A 76 -6.07 -5.27 -4.94
N ASP A 77 -5.93 -6.56 -4.70
CA ASP A 77 -4.62 -7.21 -4.60
C ASP A 77 -4.15 -7.73 -5.96
N GLU A 78 -2.84 -7.58 -6.24
CA GLU A 78 -2.17 -7.98 -7.48
C GLU A 78 -2.77 -7.31 -8.74
N VAL A 79 -3.03 -6.00 -8.65
CA VAL A 79 -3.71 -5.20 -9.71
C VAL A 79 -3.01 -5.24 -11.07
N GLN A 80 -1.71 -5.60 -11.14
CA GLN A 80 -0.99 -5.72 -12.41
C GLN A 80 -1.57 -6.80 -13.34
N TYR A 81 -2.41 -7.70 -12.85
CA TYR A 81 -3.07 -8.70 -13.69
C TYR A 81 -4.24 -8.14 -14.51
N ALA A 82 -4.79 -6.98 -14.13
CA ALA A 82 -5.85 -6.33 -14.88
C ALA A 82 -5.57 -4.82 -15.06
N PRO A 83 -4.60 -4.43 -15.89
CA PRO A 83 -4.23 -3.04 -16.10
C PRO A 83 -5.38 -2.18 -16.68
N GLN A 84 -6.36 -2.78 -17.30
CA GLN A 84 -7.58 -2.13 -17.79
C GLN A 84 -8.33 -1.39 -16.69
N LEU A 85 -8.27 -1.89 -15.44
CA LEU A 85 -8.90 -1.26 -14.27
C LEU A 85 -8.43 0.19 -14.05
N PHE A 86 -7.19 0.55 -14.39
CA PHE A 86 -6.68 1.89 -14.16
C PHE A 86 -7.49 2.97 -14.88
N THR A 87 -7.97 2.68 -16.09
CA THR A 87 -8.82 3.61 -16.86
C THR A 87 -10.16 3.84 -16.15
N TYR A 88 -10.78 2.79 -15.64
CA TYR A 88 -12.06 2.89 -14.94
C TYR A 88 -11.93 3.49 -13.55
N ILE A 89 -10.85 3.18 -12.83
CA ILE A 89 -10.49 3.82 -11.56
C ILE A 89 -10.28 5.33 -11.75
N LYS A 90 -9.61 5.73 -12.85
CA LYS A 90 -9.46 7.15 -13.21
C LYS A 90 -10.82 7.81 -13.40
N ILE A 91 -11.70 7.21 -14.21
CA ILE A 91 -13.05 7.74 -14.47
C ILE A 91 -13.83 7.87 -13.15
N HIS A 92 -13.74 6.86 -12.28
CA HIS A 92 -14.39 6.90 -10.96
C HIS A 92 -13.82 8.01 -10.08
N ALA A 93 -12.49 8.15 -10.01
CA ALA A 93 -11.81 9.17 -9.24
C ALA A 93 -12.18 10.59 -9.71
N ASP A 94 -12.26 10.81 -11.02
CA ASP A 94 -12.63 12.09 -11.62
C ASP A 94 -14.09 12.48 -11.31
N ARG A 95 -14.99 11.50 -11.25
CA ARG A 95 -16.41 11.73 -10.97
C ARG A 95 -16.72 11.97 -9.50
N ASN A 96 -16.09 11.19 -8.62
CA ASN A 96 -16.47 11.12 -7.21
C ASN A 96 -15.56 11.95 -6.30
N GLN A 97 -14.28 12.12 -6.67
CA GLN A 97 -13.25 12.87 -5.94
C GLN A 97 -13.15 12.47 -4.45
N ARG A 98 -13.39 11.18 -4.15
CA ARG A 98 -13.32 10.66 -2.79
C ARG A 98 -11.92 10.13 -2.49
N PRO A 99 -11.21 10.70 -1.50
CA PRO A 99 -9.94 10.16 -1.06
C PRO A 99 -10.10 8.73 -0.51
N GLY A 100 -9.08 7.91 -0.73
CA GLY A 100 -9.00 6.57 -0.17
C GLY A 100 -9.94 5.53 -0.78
N ASP A 101 -10.68 5.81 -1.84
CA ASP A 101 -11.60 4.85 -2.46
C ASP A 101 -10.88 3.56 -2.91
N PHE A 102 -9.66 3.68 -3.43
CA PHE A 102 -8.91 2.54 -3.96
C PHE A 102 -7.58 2.33 -3.26
N TRP A 103 -7.42 1.18 -2.62
CA TRP A 103 -6.11 0.65 -2.25
C TRP A 103 -5.75 -0.48 -3.20
N MET A 104 -4.50 -0.50 -3.65
CA MET A 104 -4.04 -1.50 -4.60
C MET A 104 -2.67 -2.03 -4.22
N THR A 105 -2.41 -3.30 -4.49
CA THR A 105 -1.07 -3.87 -4.40
C THR A 105 -0.60 -4.38 -5.74
N GLY A 106 0.73 -4.43 -5.90
CA GLY A 106 1.35 -5.08 -7.04
C GLY A 106 2.80 -5.46 -6.79
N SER A 107 3.19 -6.62 -7.32
CA SER A 107 4.55 -7.14 -7.16
C SER A 107 5.52 -6.69 -8.26
N GLN A 108 5.01 -6.33 -9.44
CA GLN A 108 5.81 -5.88 -10.60
C GLN A 108 5.92 -4.35 -10.63
N SER A 109 6.79 -3.80 -9.78
CA SER A 109 6.87 -2.35 -9.55
C SER A 109 7.04 -1.51 -10.81
N PHE A 110 7.95 -1.89 -11.72
CA PHE A 110 8.24 -1.07 -12.92
C PHE A 110 7.06 -1.01 -13.89
N LYS A 111 6.47 -2.16 -14.23
CA LYS A 111 5.31 -2.22 -15.13
C LYS A 111 4.10 -1.51 -14.53
N LEU A 112 3.87 -1.71 -13.24
CA LEU A 112 2.78 -1.09 -12.51
C LEU A 112 2.94 0.43 -12.44
N MET A 113 4.16 0.90 -12.13
CA MET A 113 4.46 2.34 -12.08
C MET A 113 4.26 3.01 -13.43
N LYS A 114 4.67 2.36 -14.53
CA LYS A 114 4.46 2.89 -15.89
C LYS A 114 2.97 3.04 -16.19
N LEU A 115 2.18 1.98 -15.99
CA LEU A 115 0.75 1.97 -16.29
C LEU A 115 -0.04 2.93 -15.39
N ALA A 116 0.25 2.94 -14.10
CA ALA A 116 -0.37 3.85 -13.15
C ALA A 116 0.04 5.31 -13.41
N GLY A 117 1.33 5.54 -13.76
CA GLY A 117 1.84 6.86 -14.12
C GLY A 117 1.19 7.44 -15.38
N GLU A 118 0.85 6.60 -16.37
CA GLU A 118 0.14 7.05 -17.56
C GLU A 118 -1.35 7.32 -17.31
N SER A 119 -1.99 6.51 -16.46
CA SER A 119 -3.44 6.54 -16.28
C SER A 119 -3.91 7.34 -15.07
N LEU A 120 -3.15 7.33 -13.95
CA LEU A 120 -3.58 7.84 -12.65
C LEU A 120 -2.78 9.06 -12.16
N VAL A 121 -2.12 9.79 -13.07
CA VAL A 121 -1.37 11.02 -12.72
C VAL A 121 -2.27 11.99 -11.93
N GLY A 122 -1.76 12.46 -10.77
CA GLY A 122 -2.48 13.38 -9.88
C GLY A 122 -3.64 12.75 -9.09
N ARG A 123 -3.94 11.45 -9.28
CA ARG A 123 -5.05 10.73 -8.64
C ARG A 123 -4.58 9.59 -7.75
N ALA A 124 -3.34 9.16 -7.92
CA ALA A 124 -2.78 8.06 -7.14
C ALA A 124 -1.47 8.44 -6.46
N CYS A 125 -1.33 8.05 -5.21
CA CYS A 125 -0.06 7.98 -4.50
C CYS A 125 0.54 6.58 -4.68
N ILE A 126 1.77 6.50 -5.19
CA ILE A 126 2.48 5.23 -5.37
C ILE A 126 3.56 5.13 -4.30
N LEU A 127 3.47 4.12 -3.45
CA LEU A 127 4.39 3.87 -2.36
C LEU A 127 5.15 2.57 -2.61
N HIS A 128 6.46 2.60 -2.39
CA HIS A 128 7.30 1.43 -2.51
C HIS A 128 7.58 0.83 -1.13
N MET A 129 7.14 -0.40 -0.92
CA MET A 129 7.39 -1.14 0.30
C MET A 129 8.68 -1.94 0.16
N CYS A 130 9.61 -1.72 1.07
CA CYS A 130 10.84 -2.50 1.21
C CYS A 130 10.65 -3.68 2.18
N THR A 131 11.65 -4.52 2.31
CA THR A 131 11.75 -5.50 3.41
C THR A 131 11.73 -4.78 4.76
N MET A 132 11.54 -5.52 5.84
CA MET A 132 11.51 -4.95 7.18
C MET A 132 12.83 -4.25 7.52
N SER A 133 12.74 -3.05 8.07
CA SER A 133 13.87 -2.33 8.63
C SER A 133 14.28 -2.95 9.97
N GLN A 134 15.52 -2.68 10.41
CA GLN A 134 15.94 -3.10 11.75
C GLN A 134 15.07 -2.47 12.84
N ASN A 135 14.65 -1.21 12.68
CA ASN A 135 13.79 -0.55 13.64
C ASN A 135 12.42 -1.22 13.74
N GLU A 136 11.82 -1.62 12.62
CA GLU A 136 10.57 -2.41 12.61
C GLU A 136 10.74 -3.75 13.32
N LEU A 137 11.85 -4.46 13.08
CA LEU A 137 12.13 -5.76 13.70
C LEU A 137 12.34 -5.67 15.21
N TYR A 138 13.00 -4.62 15.66
CA TYR A 138 13.31 -4.42 17.09
C TYR A 138 12.24 -3.61 17.85
N GLY A 139 11.21 -3.12 17.17
CA GLY A 139 10.17 -2.30 17.77
C GLY A 139 10.69 -0.95 18.31
N ASN A 140 11.78 -0.43 17.75
CA ASN A 140 12.45 0.78 18.25
C ASN A 140 11.72 2.10 17.88
N GLY A 141 10.39 2.05 17.71
CA GLY A 141 9.59 3.24 17.45
C GLY A 141 9.58 3.70 15.98
N GLU A 142 8.94 4.83 15.74
CA GLU A 142 8.80 5.38 14.40
C GLU A 142 10.14 5.88 13.85
N ASN A 143 10.47 5.51 12.61
CA ASN A 143 11.59 6.10 11.88
C ASN A 143 11.26 7.56 11.58
N LEU A 144 11.77 8.46 12.40
CA LEU A 144 11.74 9.89 12.08
C LEU A 144 12.69 10.17 10.90
N PRO A 145 12.32 11.10 10.00
CA PRO A 145 13.21 11.52 8.93
C PRO A 145 14.59 11.89 9.48
N PHE A 146 15.64 11.60 8.70
CA PHE A 146 16.98 12.05 9.09
C PHE A 146 17.00 13.58 9.15
N THR A 147 17.20 14.11 10.34
CA THR A 147 17.37 15.56 10.55
C THR A 147 18.78 15.82 11.04
N LEU A 148 19.42 16.87 10.50
CA LEU A 148 20.74 17.33 10.94
C LEU A 148 20.68 18.10 12.27
N ASN A 149 19.52 18.17 12.92
CA ASN A 149 19.36 18.84 14.21
C ASN A 149 20.07 18.04 15.31
N GLN A 150 20.97 18.69 16.05
CA GLN A 150 21.75 18.08 17.12
C GLN A 150 20.86 17.49 18.22
N ASP A 151 19.75 18.14 18.57
CA ASP A 151 18.82 17.66 19.59
C ASP A 151 18.14 16.34 19.17
N ALA A 152 17.73 16.25 17.90
CA ALA A 152 17.18 15.03 17.34
C ALA A 152 18.19 13.88 17.30
N LEU A 153 19.47 14.20 17.06
CA LEU A 153 20.57 13.23 17.10
C LEU A 153 20.83 12.73 18.51
N GLN A 154 20.86 13.63 19.50
CA GLN A 154 21.03 13.26 20.90
C GLN A 154 19.86 12.44 21.45
N MET A 155 18.60 12.79 21.08
CA MET A 155 17.42 11.99 21.41
C MET A 155 17.51 10.58 20.82
N ARG A 156 17.99 10.44 19.58
CA ARG A 156 18.19 9.14 18.93
C ARG A 156 19.28 8.30 19.60
N ILE A 157 20.38 8.94 20.02
CA ILE A 157 21.47 8.28 20.75
C ILE A 157 20.97 7.81 22.11
N ALA A 158 20.22 8.65 22.83
CA ALA A 158 19.66 8.33 24.14
C ALA A 158 18.57 7.23 24.07
N ALA A 159 17.81 7.18 22.98
CA ALA A 159 16.78 6.15 22.76
C ALA A 159 17.34 4.80 22.27
N ARG A 160 18.65 4.69 21.99
CA ARG A 160 19.29 3.41 21.65
C ARG A 160 19.42 2.56 22.91
N THR A 161 18.48 1.67 23.12
CA THR A 161 18.72 0.47 23.92
C THR A 161 19.71 -0.42 23.17
N PRO A 162 20.73 -1.00 23.85
CA PRO A 162 21.57 -2.03 23.24
C PRO A 162 20.63 -3.15 22.80
N ALA A 163 20.47 -3.32 21.49
CA ALA A 163 19.66 -4.40 20.99
C ALA A 163 20.40 -5.71 21.22
N ASP A 164 19.81 -6.60 21.97
CA ASP A 164 20.16 -8.01 21.89
C ASP A 164 19.95 -8.41 20.44
N THR A 165 21.03 -8.75 19.73
CA THR A 165 20.97 -9.16 18.33
C THR A 165 20.13 -10.43 18.27
N PRO A 166 18.94 -10.44 17.65
CA PRO A 166 18.21 -11.67 17.50
C PRO A 166 19.04 -12.60 16.63
N ALA A 167 19.16 -13.85 17.04
CA ALA A 167 19.77 -14.88 16.23
C ALA A 167 18.99 -14.94 14.90
N ILE A 168 19.67 -14.56 13.82
CA ILE A 168 19.16 -14.74 12.46
C ILE A 168 19.35 -16.21 12.14
N TYR A 169 18.28 -16.98 12.14
CA TYR A 169 18.25 -18.33 11.59
C TYR A 169 17.65 -18.30 10.20
#